data_fdf0e5cd7c5801c487e87079c1a6affb
#
_entry.id   fdf0e5cd7c5801c487e87079c1a6affb
#
_cell.length_a   1.000
_cell.length_b   1.000
_cell.length_c   1.000
_cell.angle_alpha   90.00
_cell.angle_beta   90.00
_cell.angle_gamma   90.00
#
_symmetry.space_group_name_H-M   'P 1'
#
loop_
_entity.id
_entity.type
_entity.pdbx_description
1 polymer ?
#
loop_
_entity_poly.entity_id
_entity_poly.type
_entity_poly.pdbx_seq_one_letter_code
_entity_poly.pdbx_strand_id
1 'polypeptide(L)'
;MINYFKKEYEKGLWSMESITLIYMLFTTVLIGIYWKGLADPMGMLVTRGVMLAAMGVVYGLYRWYPCRALRIVRVFPPLLGLIFWYPETYDFCSQLPYLDHIFAGIDQTLFGCQPALEFHQWLSSVFWSEAFNMGYYAYYYMMGATLLFYLFCRYPEADKAGFIFLASFFLFYVIYEFLPVAGPQYYFKAVGVETAETGVFPAVGYYFQSHTEMLMPEIKGVFSQLVLGAQEVGERPTAAFPSSHVGMSTVTMLLAWKAHNKWLFWIMMPLYLLLCCGTVYIQAHYLIDSICGFFTAIVFFVLTGWMYRLKDKN
;
A
#
# COMPACT_ATOMS: atom_id res chain seq x y z
N MET A 1 20.17 28.68 9.27
CA MET A 1 20.60 27.38 8.69
C MET A 1 20.40 26.29 9.71
N ILE A 2 19.62 25.23 9.41
CA ILE A 2 19.36 24.15 10.36
C ILE A 2 20.64 23.33 10.50
N ASN A 3 21.15 23.21 11.72
CA ASN A 3 22.33 22.37 11.97
C ASN A 3 21.89 20.93 12.27
N TYR A 4 21.92 20.07 11.25
CA TYR A 4 21.53 18.66 11.34
C TYR A 4 22.40 17.81 12.27
N PHE A 5 23.59 18.27 12.60
CA PHE A 5 24.56 17.58 13.46
C PHE A 5 24.60 18.13 14.91
N LYS A 6 23.76 19.14 15.21
CA LYS A 6 23.59 19.57 16.60
C LYS A 6 23.02 18.41 17.41
N LYS A 7 23.60 18.15 18.59
CA LYS A 7 23.15 17.10 19.51
C LYS A 7 21.73 17.40 19.99
N GLU A 8 20.81 16.49 19.70
CA GLU A 8 19.42 16.52 20.14
C GLU A 8 19.07 15.10 20.60
N TYR A 9 18.87 14.89 21.89
CA TYR A 9 18.60 13.57 22.45
C TYR A 9 17.11 13.42 22.80
N GLU A 10 16.46 12.46 22.18
CA GLU A 10 15.15 11.93 22.59
C GLU A 10 15.30 10.49 23.06
N LYS A 11 14.70 10.21 24.20
CA LYS A 11 14.69 8.84 24.75
C LYS A 11 13.68 7.94 24.01
N GLY A 12 14.07 6.68 23.84
CA GLY A 12 13.17 5.63 23.40
C GLY A 12 13.06 5.48 21.87
N LEU A 13 12.11 4.65 21.50
CA LEU A 13 11.78 4.37 20.10
C LEU A 13 10.85 5.46 19.55
N TRP A 14 11.00 5.76 18.29
CA TRP A 14 10.01 6.52 17.56
C TRP A 14 8.72 5.70 17.42
N SER A 15 7.60 6.42 17.22
CA SER A 15 6.31 5.76 17.06
C SER A 15 6.26 4.87 15.82
N MET A 16 6.97 5.28 14.76
CA MET A 16 7.16 4.48 13.55
C MET A 16 7.87 3.14 13.83
N GLU A 17 8.95 3.16 14.63
CA GLU A 17 9.67 1.94 15.02
C GLU A 17 8.79 1.03 15.88
N SER A 18 8.05 1.62 16.81
CA SER A 18 7.17 0.87 17.71
C SER A 18 6.06 0.15 16.95
N ILE A 19 5.37 0.83 16.01
CA ILE A 19 4.30 0.19 15.23
C ILE A 19 4.84 -0.89 14.29
N THR A 20 6.05 -0.67 13.75
CA THR A 20 6.76 -1.67 12.94
C THR A 20 7.04 -2.94 13.75
N LEU A 21 7.55 -2.80 14.98
CA LEU A 21 7.80 -3.95 15.86
C LEU A 21 6.51 -4.69 16.24
N ILE A 22 5.42 -3.97 16.46
CA ILE A 22 4.10 -4.57 16.73
C ILE A 22 3.63 -5.38 15.53
N TYR A 23 3.72 -4.81 14.32
CA TYR A 23 3.33 -5.51 13.11
C TYR A 23 4.24 -6.73 12.84
N MET A 24 5.55 -6.60 13.04
CA MET A 24 6.49 -7.73 12.94
C MET A 24 6.14 -8.87 13.91
N LEU A 25 5.79 -8.53 15.15
CA LEU A 25 5.37 -9.54 16.15
C LEU A 25 4.09 -10.24 15.68
N PHE A 26 3.10 -9.47 15.22
CA PHE A 26 1.84 -10.00 14.73
C PHE A 26 2.05 -10.95 13.54
N THR A 27 2.81 -10.54 12.51
CA THR A 27 3.08 -11.40 11.35
C THR A 27 4.01 -12.57 11.66
N THR A 28 4.87 -12.48 12.69
CA THR A 28 5.64 -13.63 13.20
C THR A 28 4.71 -14.70 13.81
N VAL A 29 3.66 -14.28 14.50
CA VAL A 29 2.64 -15.23 14.99
C VAL A 29 1.93 -15.90 13.80
N LEU A 30 1.59 -15.16 12.74
CA LEU A 30 0.99 -15.72 11.54
C LEU A 30 1.91 -16.76 10.86
N ILE A 31 3.23 -16.49 10.78
CA ILE A 31 4.19 -17.49 10.27
C ILE A 31 4.10 -18.78 11.08
N GLY A 32 4.01 -18.68 12.41
CA GLY A 32 3.85 -19.86 13.27
C GLY A 32 2.56 -20.64 13.00
N ILE A 33 1.44 -19.92 12.77
CA ILE A 33 0.12 -20.52 12.48
C ILE A 33 0.14 -21.22 11.11
N TYR A 34 0.64 -20.53 10.07
CA TYR A 34 0.63 -21.01 8.68
C TYR A 34 1.89 -21.78 8.26
N TRP A 35 2.80 -22.11 9.20
CA TRP A 35 4.12 -22.68 8.95
C TRP A 35 4.19 -23.74 7.86
N LYS A 36 3.25 -24.68 7.87
CA LYS A 36 3.23 -25.81 6.93
C LYS A 36 2.77 -25.45 5.52
N GLY A 37 2.03 -24.34 5.38
CA GLY A 37 1.50 -23.88 4.08
C GLY A 37 2.37 -22.83 3.43
N LEU A 38 3.31 -22.22 4.15
CA LEU A 38 4.20 -21.20 3.62
C LEU A 38 5.35 -21.82 2.83
N ALA A 39 5.73 -21.20 1.72
CA ALA A 39 6.80 -21.67 0.85
C ALA A 39 8.19 -21.57 1.52
N ASP A 40 8.46 -20.47 2.22
CA ASP A 40 9.74 -20.23 2.92
C ASP A 40 9.57 -19.51 4.27
N PRO A 41 9.03 -20.17 5.29
CA PRO A 41 8.84 -19.56 6.61
C PRO A 41 10.16 -19.18 7.29
N MET A 42 11.25 -19.90 7.00
CA MET A 42 12.58 -19.56 7.56
C MET A 42 13.15 -18.29 6.94
N GLY A 43 13.04 -18.10 5.63
CA GLY A 43 13.44 -16.87 4.95
C GLY A 43 12.66 -15.66 5.46
N MET A 44 11.35 -15.82 5.72
CA MET A 44 10.52 -14.78 6.32
C MET A 44 11.03 -14.41 7.73
N LEU A 45 11.44 -15.37 8.57
CA LEU A 45 12.02 -15.10 9.89
C LEU A 45 13.41 -14.45 9.79
N VAL A 46 14.24 -14.88 8.83
CA VAL A 46 15.55 -14.25 8.58
C VAL A 46 15.38 -12.79 8.17
N THR A 47 14.42 -12.49 7.31
CA THR A 47 14.10 -11.10 6.92
C THR A 47 13.77 -10.24 8.13
N ARG A 48 12.96 -10.75 9.09
CA ARG A 48 12.68 -10.07 10.35
C ARG A 48 13.94 -9.85 11.18
N GLY A 49 14.82 -10.85 11.24
CA GLY A 49 16.11 -10.73 11.92
C GLY A 49 16.98 -9.61 11.31
N VAL A 50 17.05 -9.54 9.99
CA VAL A 50 17.77 -8.48 9.27
C VAL A 50 17.17 -7.11 9.55
N MET A 51 15.83 -6.99 9.52
CA MET A 51 15.12 -5.73 9.83
C MET A 51 15.38 -5.27 11.27
N LEU A 52 15.30 -6.20 12.25
CA LEU A 52 15.62 -5.89 13.65
C LEU A 52 17.08 -5.45 13.81
N ALA A 53 18.00 -6.12 13.13
CA ALA A 53 19.42 -5.75 13.15
C ALA A 53 19.62 -4.35 12.55
N ALA A 54 19.01 -4.05 11.40
CA ALA A 54 19.09 -2.74 10.76
C ALA A 54 18.53 -1.63 11.67
N MET A 55 17.34 -1.83 12.25
CA MET A 55 16.76 -0.90 13.21
C MET A 55 17.67 -0.72 14.45
N GLY A 56 18.20 -1.82 14.99
CA GLY A 56 19.10 -1.83 16.14
C GLY A 56 20.40 -1.08 15.89
N VAL A 57 21.02 -1.28 14.72
CA VAL A 57 22.24 -0.57 14.31
C VAL A 57 21.99 0.94 14.22
N VAL A 58 20.93 1.35 13.50
CA VAL A 58 20.63 2.79 13.34
C VAL A 58 20.24 3.42 14.69
N TYR A 59 19.50 2.71 15.53
CA TYR A 59 19.19 3.15 16.88
C TYR A 59 20.45 3.27 17.75
N GLY A 60 21.38 2.30 17.67
CA GLY A 60 22.67 2.34 18.37
C GLY A 60 23.53 3.52 17.95
N LEU A 61 23.63 3.77 16.64
CA LEU A 61 24.33 4.96 16.11
C LEU A 61 23.71 6.26 16.63
N TYR A 62 22.39 6.36 16.66
CA TYR A 62 21.69 7.50 17.24
C TYR A 62 21.98 7.64 18.75
N ARG A 63 22.04 6.55 19.49
CA ARG A 63 22.39 6.57 20.93
C ARG A 63 23.81 7.06 21.17
N TRP A 64 24.73 6.69 20.27
CA TRP A 64 26.13 7.11 20.34
C TRP A 64 26.30 8.60 20.00
N TYR A 65 25.64 9.06 18.92
CA TYR A 65 25.68 10.46 18.49
C TYR A 65 24.26 10.98 18.20
N PRO A 66 23.51 11.39 19.24
CA PRO A 66 22.12 11.79 19.07
C PRO A 66 22.02 13.14 18.34
N CYS A 67 21.74 13.10 17.06
CA CYS A 67 21.57 14.27 16.20
C CYS A 67 20.39 14.10 15.24
N ARG A 68 19.90 15.22 14.70
CA ARG A 68 18.77 15.22 13.78
C ARG A 68 19.00 14.37 12.52
N ALA A 69 20.22 14.37 11.97
CA ALA A 69 20.55 13.56 10.80
C ALA A 69 20.34 12.06 11.07
N LEU A 70 20.91 11.53 12.16
CA LEU A 70 20.73 10.12 12.53
C LEU A 70 19.29 9.80 12.93
N ARG A 71 18.59 10.75 13.51
CA ARG A 71 17.16 10.59 13.79
C ARG A 71 16.34 10.46 12.49
N ILE A 72 16.65 11.20 11.44
CA ILE A 72 16.03 11.05 10.12
C ILE A 72 16.37 9.67 9.53
N VAL A 73 17.62 9.21 9.67
CA VAL A 73 18.03 7.88 9.16
C VAL A 73 17.22 6.73 9.80
N ARG A 74 16.76 6.88 11.06
CA ARG A 74 15.90 5.88 11.73
C ARG A 74 14.54 5.66 11.05
N VAL A 75 14.10 6.57 10.20
CA VAL A 75 12.85 6.43 9.43
C VAL A 75 12.97 5.40 8.32
N PHE A 76 14.17 5.21 7.76
CA PHE A 76 14.34 4.37 6.57
C PHE A 76 14.09 2.87 6.79
N PRO A 77 14.60 2.19 7.84
CA PRO A 77 14.34 0.78 8.02
C PRO A 77 12.84 0.44 8.10
N PRO A 78 11.99 1.12 8.90
CA PRO A 78 10.55 0.91 8.88
C PRO A 78 9.89 1.10 7.51
N LEU A 79 10.27 2.13 6.75
CA LEU A 79 9.72 2.39 5.43
C LEU A 79 10.16 1.36 4.39
N LEU A 80 11.44 1.00 4.40
CA LEU A 80 11.99 -0.03 3.51
C LEU A 80 11.36 -1.40 3.78
N GLY A 81 10.94 -1.65 5.01
CA GLY A 81 10.21 -2.86 5.38
C GLY A 81 8.94 -3.08 4.58
N LEU A 82 8.27 -2.03 4.12
CA LEU A 82 7.07 -2.16 3.28
C LEU A 82 7.32 -2.97 2.00
N ILE A 83 8.55 -2.94 1.46
CA ILE A 83 8.94 -3.70 0.26
C ILE A 83 8.86 -5.22 0.51
N PHE A 84 9.13 -5.65 1.75
CA PHE A 84 9.08 -7.07 2.14
C PHE A 84 7.70 -7.50 2.58
N TRP A 85 6.97 -6.66 3.34
CA TRP A 85 5.69 -7.04 3.92
C TRP A 85 4.54 -7.01 2.93
N TYR A 86 4.60 -6.20 1.87
CA TYR A 86 3.56 -6.21 0.85
C TYR A 86 3.46 -7.57 0.13
N PRO A 87 4.55 -8.13 -0.46
CA PRO A 87 4.50 -9.47 -1.03
C PRO A 87 4.12 -10.56 -0.02
N GLU A 88 4.51 -10.40 1.24
CA GLU A 88 4.22 -11.35 2.31
C GLU A 88 2.72 -11.49 2.62
N THR A 89 1.91 -10.47 2.31
CA THR A 89 0.44 -10.58 2.42
C THR A 89 -0.12 -11.69 1.53
N TYR A 90 0.49 -11.91 0.35
CA TYR A 90 0.13 -13.01 -0.53
C TYR A 90 0.44 -14.38 0.10
N ASP A 91 1.58 -14.53 0.75
CA ASP A 91 1.95 -15.80 1.37
C ASP A 91 0.92 -16.26 2.41
N PHE A 92 0.33 -15.31 3.15
CA PHE A 92 -0.73 -15.61 4.12
C PHE A 92 -2.10 -15.77 3.45
N CYS A 93 -2.53 -14.82 2.63
CA CYS A 93 -3.88 -14.84 2.06
C CYS A 93 -4.09 -15.99 1.07
N SER A 94 -3.04 -16.45 0.38
CA SER A 94 -3.10 -17.59 -0.54
C SER A 94 -3.49 -18.91 0.16
N GLN A 95 -3.36 -18.98 1.48
CA GLN A 95 -3.83 -20.12 2.27
C GLN A 95 -5.37 -20.15 2.44
N LEU A 96 -6.07 -19.12 1.98
CA LEU A 96 -7.52 -18.96 2.08
C LEU A 96 -8.16 -19.01 0.69
N PRO A 97 -9.46 -19.40 0.57
CA PRO A 97 -10.16 -19.38 -0.71
C PRO A 97 -10.42 -17.94 -1.16
N TYR A 98 -10.13 -17.66 -2.42
CA TYR A 98 -10.28 -16.32 -3.00
C TYR A 98 -11.74 -15.88 -3.17
N LEU A 99 -11.99 -14.61 -2.93
CA LEU A 99 -13.32 -14.01 -2.84
C LEU A 99 -13.69 -13.10 -4.02
N ASP A 100 -12.88 -13.06 -5.06
CA ASP A 100 -13.03 -12.16 -6.23
C ASP A 100 -14.43 -12.25 -6.87
N HIS A 101 -15.03 -13.45 -6.91
CA HIS A 101 -16.37 -13.65 -7.43
C HIS A 101 -17.43 -12.81 -6.69
N ILE A 102 -17.23 -12.53 -5.40
CA ILE A 102 -18.13 -11.68 -4.61
C ILE A 102 -17.97 -10.22 -5.04
N PHE A 103 -16.73 -9.74 -5.19
CA PHE A 103 -16.44 -8.35 -5.53
C PHE A 103 -16.83 -8.02 -6.98
N ALA A 104 -16.57 -8.94 -7.92
CA ALA A 104 -17.09 -8.84 -9.28
C ALA A 104 -18.63 -8.80 -9.30
N GLY A 105 -19.28 -9.64 -8.49
CA GLY A 105 -20.74 -9.65 -8.34
C GLY A 105 -21.29 -8.35 -7.74
N ILE A 106 -20.58 -7.73 -6.79
CA ILE A 106 -20.94 -6.43 -6.21
C ILE A 106 -20.85 -5.34 -7.28
N ASP A 107 -19.74 -5.26 -8.04
CA ASP A 107 -19.60 -4.29 -9.12
C ASP A 107 -20.73 -4.46 -10.15
N GLN A 108 -21.01 -5.69 -10.58
CA GLN A 108 -22.10 -5.97 -11.50
C GLN A 108 -23.46 -5.52 -10.96
N THR A 109 -23.72 -5.74 -9.69
CA THR A 109 -25.01 -5.39 -9.08
C THR A 109 -25.17 -3.88 -8.91
N LEU A 110 -24.10 -3.19 -8.53
CA LEU A 110 -24.14 -1.75 -8.26
C LEU A 110 -24.09 -0.90 -9.53
N PHE A 111 -23.31 -1.32 -10.52
CA PHE A 111 -23.04 -0.51 -11.72
C PHE A 111 -23.67 -1.07 -13.00
N GLY A 112 -24.23 -2.29 -12.96
CA GLY A 112 -24.83 -2.95 -14.13
C GLY A 112 -23.83 -3.46 -15.15
N CYS A 113 -22.52 -3.33 -14.88
CA CYS A 113 -21.42 -3.72 -15.74
C CYS A 113 -20.17 -4.08 -14.91
N GLN A 114 -19.08 -4.40 -15.61
CA GLN A 114 -17.76 -4.56 -14.98
C GLN A 114 -16.90 -3.32 -15.29
N PRO A 115 -16.86 -2.30 -14.39
CA PRO A 115 -16.12 -1.05 -14.67
C PRO A 115 -14.66 -1.30 -15.01
N ALA A 116 -14.02 -2.28 -14.37
CA ALA A 116 -12.63 -2.64 -14.64
C ALA A 116 -12.40 -3.21 -16.06
N LEU A 117 -13.39 -3.81 -16.69
CA LEU A 117 -13.32 -4.28 -18.10
C LEU A 117 -13.70 -3.20 -19.11
N GLU A 118 -14.63 -2.30 -18.76
CA GLU A 118 -15.22 -1.36 -19.72
C GLU A 118 -14.54 0.01 -19.73
N PHE A 119 -14.01 0.47 -18.59
CA PHE A 119 -13.52 1.85 -18.48
C PHE A 119 -12.40 2.18 -19.47
N HIS A 120 -11.47 1.26 -19.70
CA HIS A 120 -10.39 1.46 -20.68
C HIS A 120 -10.91 1.48 -22.13
N GLN A 121 -12.05 0.86 -22.41
CA GLN A 121 -12.69 0.89 -23.73
C GLN A 121 -13.38 2.25 -23.98
N TRP A 122 -14.04 2.81 -22.94
CA TRP A 122 -14.71 4.12 -23.05
C TRP A 122 -13.71 5.26 -23.31
N LEU A 123 -12.50 5.17 -22.74
CA LEU A 123 -11.43 6.17 -22.86
C LEU A 123 -10.17 5.54 -23.47
N SER A 124 -10.31 4.98 -24.68
CA SER A 124 -9.29 4.13 -25.31
C SER A 124 -8.09 4.90 -25.95
N SER A 125 -8.09 6.23 -25.95
CA SER A 125 -6.99 7.00 -26.54
C SER A 125 -5.68 6.88 -25.77
N VAL A 126 -4.56 7.03 -26.48
CA VAL A 126 -3.20 7.07 -25.87
C VAL A 126 -3.10 8.10 -24.75
N PHE A 127 -3.74 9.27 -24.93
CA PHE A 127 -3.74 10.34 -23.94
C PHE A 127 -4.32 9.88 -22.59
N TRP A 128 -5.50 9.25 -22.58
CA TRP A 128 -6.14 8.79 -21.35
C TRP A 128 -5.38 7.62 -20.73
N SER A 129 -4.91 6.68 -21.57
CA SER A 129 -4.08 5.58 -21.10
C SER A 129 -2.85 6.10 -20.36
N GLU A 130 -2.09 7.01 -20.94
CA GLU A 130 -0.89 7.56 -20.32
C GLU A 130 -1.21 8.43 -19.10
N ALA A 131 -2.29 9.21 -19.14
CA ALA A 131 -2.71 10.03 -18.00
C ALA A 131 -3.05 9.18 -16.76
N PHE A 132 -3.83 8.10 -16.93
CA PHE A 132 -4.20 7.23 -15.83
C PHE A 132 -3.02 6.38 -15.32
N ASN A 133 -2.17 5.88 -16.23
CA ASN A 133 -0.93 5.20 -15.85
C ASN A 133 0.04 6.15 -15.12
N MET A 134 0.17 7.39 -15.55
CA MET A 134 0.94 8.42 -14.86
C MET A 134 0.40 8.67 -13.44
N GLY A 135 -0.92 8.80 -13.30
CA GLY A 135 -1.57 8.94 -11.99
C GLY A 135 -1.26 7.76 -11.09
N TYR A 136 -1.40 6.53 -11.58
CA TYR A 136 -1.09 5.31 -10.84
C TYR A 136 0.39 5.25 -10.44
N TYR A 137 1.30 5.53 -11.36
CA TYR A 137 2.74 5.54 -11.10
C TYR A 137 3.16 6.65 -10.14
N ALA A 138 2.44 7.79 -10.13
CA ALA A 138 2.68 8.90 -9.21
C ALA A 138 2.46 8.56 -7.72
N TYR A 139 1.83 7.42 -7.42
CA TYR A 139 1.59 6.91 -6.07
C TYR A 139 2.81 7.00 -5.17
N TYR A 140 3.92 6.44 -5.59
CA TYR A 140 5.17 6.41 -4.81
C TYR A 140 5.76 7.80 -4.60
N TYR A 141 5.67 8.66 -5.62
CA TYR A 141 6.20 10.04 -5.56
C TYR A 141 5.37 10.91 -4.63
N MET A 142 4.05 10.77 -4.62
CA MET A 142 3.17 11.50 -3.73
C MET A 142 3.46 11.15 -2.26
N MET A 143 3.60 9.88 -1.95
CA MET A 143 3.97 9.41 -0.61
C MET A 143 5.35 9.92 -0.20
N GLY A 144 6.35 9.73 -1.05
CA GLY A 144 7.71 10.20 -0.81
C GLY A 144 7.78 11.71 -0.59
N ALA A 145 7.14 12.52 -1.46
CA ALA A 145 7.10 13.97 -1.33
C ALA A 145 6.47 14.42 -0.01
N THR A 146 5.38 13.79 0.42
CA THR A 146 4.70 14.13 1.67
C THR A 146 5.57 13.78 2.88
N LEU A 147 6.15 12.59 2.93
CA LEU A 147 7.02 12.19 4.04
C LEU A 147 8.28 13.04 4.13
N LEU A 148 8.92 13.32 2.99
CA LEU A 148 10.09 14.21 2.92
C LEU A 148 9.72 15.63 3.35
N PHE A 149 8.56 16.14 2.96
CA PHE A 149 8.07 17.43 3.42
C PHE A 149 7.98 17.49 4.95
N TYR A 150 7.41 16.47 5.59
CA TYR A 150 7.37 16.39 7.05
C TYR A 150 8.78 16.31 7.66
N LEU A 151 9.65 15.47 7.13
CA LEU A 151 11.02 15.30 7.65
C LEU A 151 11.88 16.57 7.57
N PHE A 152 11.70 17.38 6.52
CA PHE A 152 12.56 18.54 6.29
C PHE A 152 11.89 19.88 6.63
N CYS A 153 10.58 20.01 6.40
CA CYS A 153 9.86 21.27 6.58
C CYS A 153 8.96 21.29 7.82
N ARG A 154 8.49 20.12 8.31
CA ARG A 154 7.60 20.01 9.48
C ARG A 154 8.14 18.98 10.48
N TYR A 155 9.42 19.00 10.72
CA TYR A 155 10.12 18.02 11.53
C TYR A 155 9.51 17.70 12.91
N PRO A 156 8.97 18.66 13.70
CA PRO A 156 8.32 18.35 14.98
C PRO A 156 7.10 17.42 14.84
N GLU A 157 6.49 17.39 13.66
CA GLU A 157 5.31 16.57 13.36
C GLU A 157 5.67 15.28 12.59
N ALA A 158 6.95 15.09 12.25
CA ALA A 158 7.40 13.99 11.39
C ALA A 158 7.13 12.61 11.99
N ASP A 159 7.34 12.41 13.30
CA ASP A 159 7.04 11.13 13.97
C ASP A 159 5.55 10.81 13.90
N LYS A 160 4.70 11.79 14.14
CA LYS A 160 3.24 11.62 14.05
C LYS A 160 2.79 11.31 12.62
N ALA A 161 3.29 12.05 11.64
CA ALA A 161 2.94 11.83 10.24
C ALA A 161 3.40 10.44 9.77
N GLY A 162 4.63 10.06 10.10
CA GLY A 162 5.19 8.76 9.80
C GLY A 162 4.47 7.62 10.50
N PHE A 163 4.07 7.80 11.78
CA PHE A 163 3.25 6.82 12.48
C PHE A 163 1.89 6.62 11.81
N ILE A 164 1.16 7.71 11.49
CA ILE A 164 -0.13 7.64 10.80
C ILE A 164 0.04 6.90 9.46
N PHE A 165 1.09 7.23 8.72
CA PHE A 165 1.38 6.62 7.43
C PHE A 165 1.65 5.11 7.55
N LEU A 166 2.61 4.68 8.37
CA LEU A 166 2.95 3.27 8.53
C LEU A 166 1.83 2.46 9.18
N ALA A 167 1.20 2.99 10.23
CA ALA A 167 0.11 2.29 10.89
C ALA A 167 -1.08 2.09 9.95
N SER A 168 -1.38 3.06 9.06
CA SER A 168 -2.42 2.89 8.04
C SER A 168 -2.05 1.79 7.04
N PHE A 169 -0.79 1.73 6.57
CA PHE A 169 -0.32 0.63 5.72
C PHE A 169 -0.50 -0.73 6.39
N PHE A 170 -0.04 -0.86 7.62
CA PHE A 170 -0.16 -2.13 8.35
C PHE A 170 -1.61 -2.55 8.59
N LEU A 171 -2.52 -1.59 8.80
CA LEU A 171 -3.96 -1.89 8.90
C LEU A 171 -4.53 -2.40 7.56
N PHE A 172 -4.11 -1.84 6.42
CA PHE A 172 -4.46 -2.41 5.11
C PHE A 172 -3.90 -3.81 4.95
N TYR A 173 -2.63 -4.05 5.30
CA TYR A 173 -2.00 -5.36 5.17
C TYR A 173 -2.69 -6.41 6.04
N VAL A 174 -3.07 -6.07 7.28
CA VAL A 174 -3.87 -6.95 8.13
C VAL A 174 -5.19 -7.37 7.45
N ILE A 175 -5.86 -6.45 6.73
CA ILE A 175 -7.06 -6.83 5.98
C ILE A 175 -6.68 -7.82 4.87
N TYR A 176 -5.61 -7.56 4.13
CA TYR A 176 -5.18 -8.43 3.01
C TYR A 176 -4.80 -9.83 3.44
N GLU A 177 -4.19 -9.99 4.62
CA GLU A 177 -3.79 -11.29 5.17
C GLU A 177 -5.00 -12.20 5.44
N PHE A 178 -6.19 -11.64 5.70
CA PHE A 178 -7.41 -12.40 6.03
C PHE A 178 -8.52 -12.30 4.99
N LEU A 179 -8.40 -11.40 4.02
CA LEU A 179 -9.41 -11.19 2.99
C LEU A 179 -8.77 -11.34 1.59
N PRO A 180 -8.69 -12.57 1.06
CA PRO A 180 -8.01 -12.89 -0.18
C PRO A 180 -8.80 -12.40 -1.39
N VAL A 181 -8.42 -11.28 -1.96
CA VAL A 181 -8.96 -10.72 -3.21
C VAL A 181 -7.79 -10.39 -4.12
N ALA A 182 -7.72 -11.08 -5.28
CA ALA A 182 -6.62 -10.95 -6.22
C ALA A 182 -6.73 -9.67 -7.09
N GLY A 183 -7.95 -9.29 -7.42
CA GLY A 183 -8.26 -8.17 -8.30
C GLY A 183 -8.59 -8.57 -9.73
N PRO A 184 -9.22 -7.65 -10.49
CA PRO A 184 -9.75 -7.92 -11.82
C PRO A 184 -8.72 -8.47 -12.80
N GLN A 185 -7.49 -7.93 -12.78
CA GLN A 185 -6.42 -8.37 -13.69
C GLN A 185 -6.06 -9.86 -13.55
N TYR A 186 -6.16 -10.42 -12.34
CA TYR A 186 -5.94 -11.84 -12.09
C TYR A 186 -7.21 -12.66 -12.26
N TYR A 187 -8.30 -12.17 -11.68
CA TYR A 187 -9.56 -12.92 -11.67
C TYR A 187 -10.14 -13.10 -13.07
N PHE A 188 -10.22 -12.04 -13.87
CA PHE A 188 -10.72 -12.14 -15.24
C PHE A 188 -9.78 -12.91 -16.18
N LYS A 189 -8.47 -12.96 -15.84
CA LYS A 189 -7.55 -13.89 -16.52
C LYS A 189 -7.89 -15.34 -16.20
N ALA A 190 -8.21 -15.65 -14.96
CA ALA A 190 -8.47 -17.01 -14.50
C ALA A 190 -9.83 -17.56 -15.02
N VAL A 191 -10.88 -16.74 -15.00
CA VAL A 191 -12.23 -17.17 -15.40
C VAL A 191 -12.53 -16.95 -16.88
N GLY A 192 -11.72 -16.15 -17.57
CA GLY A 192 -11.94 -15.70 -18.95
C GLY A 192 -12.82 -14.44 -19.02
N VAL A 193 -12.34 -13.45 -19.79
CA VAL A 193 -13.04 -12.15 -19.96
C VAL A 193 -14.44 -12.36 -20.55
N GLU A 194 -14.58 -13.24 -21.54
CA GLU A 194 -15.87 -13.57 -22.18
C GLU A 194 -16.89 -14.07 -21.13
N THR A 195 -16.45 -14.91 -20.17
CA THR A 195 -17.33 -15.41 -19.10
C THR A 195 -17.77 -14.25 -18.19
N ALA A 196 -16.83 -13.39 -17.82
CA ALA A 196 -17.13 -12.23 -16.97
C ALA A 196 -18.09 -11.23 -17.63
N GLU A 197 -17.97 -11.01 -18.95
CA GLU A 197 -18.88 -10.17 -19.74
C GLU A 197 -20.32 -10.71 -19.77
N THR A 198 -20.52 -12.00 -19.57
CA THR A 198 -21.89 -12.57 -19.41
C THR A 198 -22.49 -12.34 -18.03
N GLY A 199 -21.76 -11.72 -17.09
CA GLY A 199 -22.21 -11.53 -15.71
C GLY A 199 -22.09 -12.78 -14.84
N VAL A 200 -21.32 -13.79 -15.27
CA VAL A 200 -21.08 -15.03 -14.53
C VAL A 200 -19.71 -14.96 -13.83
N PHE A 201 -19.71 -15.10 -12.52
CA PHE A 201 -18.50 -14.97 -11.68
C PHE A 201 -18.28 -16.24 -10.85
N PRO A 202 -17.61 -17.28 -11.41
CA PRO A 202 -17.37 -18.52 -10.69
C PRO A 202 -16.35 -18.33 -9.59
N ALA A 203 -16.53 -19.02 -8.44
CA ALA A 203 -15.54 -19.04 -7.39
C ALA A 203 -14.30 -19.83 -7.85
N VAL A 204 -13.13 -19.24 -7.65
CA VAL A 204 -11.85 -19.84 -8.09
C VAL A 204 -11.13 -20.59 -6.96
N GLY A 205 -11.67 -20.55 -5.74
CA GLY A 205 -11.10 -21.28 -4.59
C GLY A 205 -9.64 -20.93 -4.34
N TYR A 206 -8.76 -21.92 -4.41
CA TYR A 206 -7.31 -21.79 -4.16
C TYR A 206 -6.47 -21.63 -5.45
N TYR A 207 -7.10 -21.28 -6.59
CA TYR A 207 -6.44 -21.21 -7.90
C TYR A 207 -5.15 -20.39 -7.89
N PHE A 208 -5.14 -19.26 -7.19
CA PHE A 208 -3.99 -18.36 -7.16
C PHE A 208 -2.83 -18.79 -6.25
N GLN A 209 -2.92 -19.95 -5.59
CA GLN A 209 -1.74 -20.55 -4.92
C GLN A 209 -0.65 -20.95 -5.93
N SER A 210 -1.03 -21.29 -7.15
CA SER A 210 -0.12 -21.81 -8.19
C SER A 210 -0.18 -21.04 -9.50
N HIS A 211 -1.12 -20.11 -9.68
CA HIS A 211 -1.33 -19.33 -10.89
C HIS A 211 -1.30 -17.85 -10.55
N THR A 212 -0.29 -17.16 -11.02
CA THR A 212 -0.07 -15.74 -10.73
C THR A 212 -0.05 -14.89 -12.00
N GLU A 213 -0.54 -15.44 -13.11
CA GLU A 213 -0.62 -14.75 -14.39
C GLU A 213 -1.75 -13.71 -14.35
N MET A 214 -1.47 -12.52 -14.87
CA MET A 214 -2.43 -11.42 -14.98
C MET A 214 -2.82 -11.17 -16.45
N LEU A 215 -3.91 -10.44 -16.65
CA LEU A 215 -4.21 -9.84 -17.96
C LEU A 215 -3.08 -8.87 -18.31
N MET A 216 -2.59 -9.00 -19.54
CA MET A 216 -1.56 -8.08 -20.02
C MET A 216 -2.24 -6.80 -20.54
N PRO A 217 -1.98 -5.63 -19.94
CA PRO A 217 -2.54 -4.38 -20.42
C PRO A 217 -1.94 -4.01 -21.77
N GLU A 218 -2.70 -3.30 -22.59
CA GLU A 218 -2.19 -2.73 -23.84
C GLU A 218 -1.22 -1.60 -23.53
N ILE A 219 0.05 -1.77 -23.94
CA ILE A 219 1.09 -0.76 -23.74
C ILE A 219 0.94 0.32 -24.82
N LYS A 220 0.61 1.54 -24.40
CA LYS A 220 0.41 2.68 -25.31
C LYS A 220 1.50 3.74 -25.25
N GLY A 221 2.33 3.73 -24.20
CA GLY A 221 3.40 4.73 -24.06
C GLY A 221 4.33 4.49 -22.86
N VAL A 222 4.96 5.55 -22.38
CA VAL A 222 6.02 5.48 -21.34
C VAL A 222 5.47 5.11 -19.98
N PHE A 223 4.36 5.73 -19.55
CA PHE A 223 3.80 5.45 -18.22
C PHE A 223 3.17 4.07 -18.14
N SER A 224 2.54 3.60 -19.20
CA SER A 224 2.03 2.22 -19.26
C SER A 224 3.16 1.19 -19.18
N GLN A 225 4.33 1.44 -19.78
CA GLN A 225 5.52 0.59 -19.60
C GLN A 225 6.05 0.62 -18.17
N LEU A 226 6.13 1.80 -17.55
CA LEU A 226 6.62 1.93 -16.16
C LEU A 226 5.70 1.22 -15.16
N VAL A 227 4.39 1.32 -15.35
CA VAL A 227 3.41 0.62 -14.51
C VAL A 227 3.54 -0.88 -14.68
N LEU A 228 3.61 -1.38 -15.93
CA LEU A 228 3.78 -2.81 -16.19
C LEU A 228 5.07 -3.34 -15.53
N GLY A 229 6.20 -2.65 -15.71
CA GLY A 229 7.46 -3.06 -15.08
C GLY A 229 7.40 -3.07 -13.55
N ALA A 230 6.66 -2.15 -12.93
CA ALA A 230 6.45 -2.15 -11.49
C ALA A 230 5.55 -3.31 -11.04
N GLN A 231 4.51 -3.64 -11.81
CA GLN A 231 3.61 -4.74 -11.54
C GLN A 231 4.32 -6.11 -11.65
N GLU A 232 5.11 -6.34 -12.70
CA GLU A 232 5.84 -7.58 -12.89
C GLU A 232 6.79 -7.89 -11.72
N VAL A 233 7.40 -6.89 -11.13
CA VAL A 233 8.34 -7.05 -10.00
C VAL A 233 7.61 -7.21 -8.67
N GLY A 234 6.60 -6.39 -8.41
CA GLY A 234 6.03 -6.21 -7.06
C GLY A 234 4.65 -6.83 -6.86
N GLU A 235 3.85 -6.99 -7.92
CA GLU A 235 2.46 -7.41 -7.76
C GLU A 235 2.30 -8.93 -7.62
N ARG A 236 1.32 -9.31 -6.82
CA ARG A 236 0.90 -10.69 -6.57
C ARG A 236 -0.62 -10.71 -6.55
N PRO A 237 -1.29 -11.86 -6.78
CA PRO A 237 -2.74 -11.97 -6.65
C PRO A 237 -3.20 -11.81 -5.19
N THR A 238 -3.14 -10.59 -4.70
CA THR A 238 -3.50 -10.18 -3.34
C THR A 238 -3.84 -8.70 -3.30
N ALA A 239 -4.31 -8.22 -2.15
CA ALA A 239 -4.39 -6.80 -1.81
C ALA A 239 -5.34 -5.96 -2.69
N ALA A 240 -6.29 -6.58 -3.38
CA ALA A 240 -7.23 -5.78 -4.16
C ALA A 240 -8.24 -5.04 -3.27
N PHE A 241 -8.82 -5.69 -2.25
CA PHE A 241 -9.84 -5.06 -1.41
C PHE A 241 -9.40 -4.87 0.05
N PRO A 242 -9.65 -3.66 0.62
CA PRO A 242 -9.95 -2.39 -0.06
C PRO A 242 -8.69 -1.83 -0.72
N SER A 243 -8.82 -1.04 -1.80
CA SER A 243 -7.66 -0.51 -2.52
C SER A 243 -6.72 0.30 -1.63
N SER A 244 -5.50 -0.21 -1.39
CA SER A 244 -4.47 0.57 -0.68
C SER A 244 -3.87 1.67 -1.55
N HIS A 245 -3.90 1.54 -2.88
CA HIS A 245 -3.47 2.62 -3.77
C HIS A 245 -4.32 3.87 -3.57
N VAL A 246 -5.65 3.74 -3.63
CA VAL A 246 -6.57 4.84 -3.31
C VAL A 246 -6.46 5.20 -1.83
N GLY A 247 -6.43 4.20 -0.94
CA GLY A 247 -6.41 4.40 0.50
C GLY A 247 -5.19 5.18 0.98
N MET A 248 -3.99 4.73 0.66
CA MET A 248 -2.76 5.39 1.10
C MET A 248 -2.51 6.71 0.40
N SER A 249 -2.97 6.87 -0.86
CA SER A 249 -2.99 8.18 -1.50
C SER A 249 -3.93 9.15 -0.78
N THR A 250 -5.09 8.69 -0.32
CA THR A 250 -6.01 9.49 0.50
C THR A 250 -5.38 9.88 1.84
N VAL A 251 -4.73 8.94 2.56
CA VAL A 251 -3.97 9.25 3.79
C VAL A 251 -2.89 10.30 3.51
N THR A 252 -2.18 10.16 2.38
CA THR A 252 -1.14 11.09 1.94
C THR A 252 -1.71 12.48 1.68
N MET A 253 -2.85 12.59 0.99
CA MET A 253 -3.54 13.85 0.77
C MET A 253 -4.04 14.49 2.06
N LEU A 254 -4.56 13.71 3.01
CA LEU A 254 -4.97 14.18 4.32
C LEU A 254 -3.78 14.69 5.15
N LEU A 255 -2.62 14.03 5.07
CA LEU A 255 -1.37 14.52 5.65
C LEU A 255 -0.92 15.82 4.99
N ALA A 256 -0.92 15.90 3.66
CA ALA A 256 -0.57 17.11 2.92
C ALA A 256 -1.49 18.29 3.29
N TRP A 257 -2.79 18.04 3.44
CA TRP A 257 -3.74 19.04 3.94
C TRP A 257 -3.40 19.51 5.35
N LYS A 258 -3.12 18.58 6.27
CA LYS A 258 -2.72 18.91 7.65
C LYS A 258 -1.37 19.59 7.77
N ALA A 259 -0.48 19.42 6.81
CA ALA A 259 0.78 20.13 6.75
C ALA A 259 0.62 21.65 6.52
N HIS A 260 -0.63 22.12 6.27
CA HIS A 260 -0.95 23.52 5.96
C HIS A 260 -0.15 24.09 4.78
N ASN A 261 0.32 23.22 3.87
CA ASN A 261 1.00 23.63 2.66
C ASN A 261 0.05 23.47 1.45
N LYS A 262 -0.56 24.60 1.03
CA LYS A 262 -1.50 24.61 -0.08
C LYS A 262 -0.88 24.13 -1.40
N TRP A 263 0.40 24.44 -1.61
CA TRP A 263 1.11 24.04 -2.84
C TRP A 263 1.28 22.53 -2.90
N LEU A 264 1.75 21.91 -1.84
CA LEU A 264 1.90 20.44 -1.79
C LEU A 264 0.56 19.75 -2.08
N PHE A 265 -0.52 20.18 -1.43
CA PHE A 265 -1.85 19.63 -1.61
C PHE A 265 -2.38 19.80 -3.05
N TRP A 266 -2.36 21.02 -3.58
CA TRP A 266 -2.96 21.29 -4.88
C TRP A 266 -2.15 20.76 -6.07
N ILE A 267 -0.82 20.65 -5.96
CA ILE A 267 0.01 20.01 -6.99
C ILE A 267 -0.27 18.51 -7.06
N MET A 268 -0.49 17.86 -5.89
CA MET A 268 -0.76 16.42 -5.84
C MET A 268 -2.22 16.08 -6.20
N MET A 269 -3.16 17.01 -6.06
CA MET A 269 -4.59 16.75 -6.29
C MET A 269 -4.92 16.16 -7.67
N PRO A 270 -4.43 16.72 -8.79
CA PRO A 270 -4.67 16.13 -10.11
C PRO A 270 -4.13 14.71 -10.23
N LEU A 271 -2.93 14.44 -9.70
CA LEU A 271 -2.32 13.10 -9.71
C LEU A 271 -3.13 12.12 -8.88
N TYR A 272 -3.63 12.55 -7.73
CA TYR A 272 -4.51 11.77 -6.87
C TYR A 272 -5.81 11.38 -7.58
N LEU A 273 -6.46 12.32 -8.27
CA LEU A 273 -7.68 12.04 -9.03
C LEU A 273 -7.42 11.07 -10.18
N LEU A 274 -6.34 11.28 -10.92
CA LEU A 274 -5.91 10.35 -11.98
C LEU A 274 -5.58 8.96 -11.43
N LEU A 275 -4.97 8.87 -10.24
CA LEU A 275 -4.70 7.61 -9.57
C LEU A 275 -6.00 6.89 -9.20
N CYS A 276 -6.96 7.58 -8.58
CA CYS A 276 -8.24 6.97 -8.19
C CYS A 276 -8.98 6.36 -9.39
N CYS A 277 -8.99 7.06 -10.52
CA CYS A 277 -9.53 6.51 -11.76
C CYS A 277 -8.61 5.44 -12.37
N GLY A 278 -7.31 5.66 -12.31
CA GLY A 278 -6.29 4.80 -12.87
C GLY A 278 -6.33 3.37 -12.31
N THR A 279 -6.61 3.20 -11.03
CA THR A 279 -6.70 1.87 -10.39
C THR A 279 -7.73 0.95 -11.06
N VAL A 280 -8.87 1.50 -11.48
CA VAL A 280 -9.93 0.78 -12.20
C VAL A 280 -9.58 0.67 -13.69
N TYR A 281 -9.06 1.76 -14.28
CA TYR A 281 -8.73 1.82 -15.71
C TYR A 281 -7.68 0.76 -16.12
N ILE A 282 -6.65 0.53 -15.29
CA ILE A 282 -5.61 -0.47 -15.55
C ILE A 282 -6.00 -1.88 -15.03
N GLN A 283 -7.23 -2.06 -14.61
CA GLN A 283 -7.76 -3.33 -14.10
C GLN A 283 -7.10 -3.84 -12.80
N ALA A 284 -6.40 -3.00 -12.07
CA ALA A 284 -5.78 -3.39 -10.79
C ALA A 284 -6.82 -3.62 -9.69
N HIS A 285 -7.93 -2.87 -9.71
CA HIS A 285 -8.98 -2.91 -8.68
C HIS A 285 -10.39 -2.93 -9.27
N TYR A 286 -11.31 -3.60 -8.60
CA TYR A 286 -12.75 -3.39 -8.79
C TYR A 286 -13.10 -1.94 -8.40
N LEU A 287 -14.19 -1.38 -8.95
CA LEU A 287 -14.58 -0.02 -8.59
C LEU A 287 -14.98 0.06 -7.10
N ILE A 288 -15.63 -0.98 -6.58
CA ILE A 288 -15.95 -1.06 -5.14
C ILE A 288 -14.70 -1.04 -4.26
N ASP A 289 -13.58 -1.65 -4.70
CA ASP A 289 -12.32 -1.62 -3.93
C ASP A 289 -11.81 -0.19 -3.76
N SER A 290 -11.88 0.60 -4.85
CA SER A 290 -11.43 1.99 -4.86
C SER A 290 -12.32 2.87 -3.97
N ILE A 291 -13.63 2.69 -4.05
CA ILE A 291 -14.61 3.39 -3.19
C ILE A 291 -14.37 3.04 -1.72
N CYS A 292 -14.27 1.76 -1.40
CA CYS A 292 -14.01 1.31 -0.03
C CYS A 292 -12.62 1.74 0.45
N GLY A 293 -11.61 1.74 -0.40
CA GLY A 293 -10.27 2.23 -0.09
C GLY A 293 -10.27 3.68 0.38
N PHE A 294 -11.03 4.55 -0.31
CA PHE A 294 -11.20 5.95 0.09
C PHE A 294 -11.79 6.08 1.50
N PHE A 295 -12.92 5.41 1.78
CA PHE A 295 -13.56 5.52 3.10
C PHE A 295 -12.74 4.87 4.21
N THR A 296 -12.13 3.71 3.95
CA THR A 296 -11.24 3.01 4.88
C THR A 296 -10.05 3.90 5.26
N ALA A 297 -9.48 4.62 4.30
CA ALA A 297 -8.39 5.55 4.57
C ALA A 297 -8.77 6.67 5.54
N ILE A 298 -9.98 7.23 5.42
CA ILE A 298 -10.47 8.27 6.34
C ILE A 298 -10.58 7.68 7.76
N VAL A 299 -11.15 6.48 7.87
CA VAL A 299 -11.26 5.77 9.17
C VAL A 299 -9.87 5.52 9.76
N PHE A 300 -8.93 4.98 8.98
CA PHE A 300 -7.58 4.69 9.44
C PHE A 300 -6.81 5.95 9.84
N PHE A 301 -6.96 7.02 9.06
CA PHE A 301 -6.34 8.30 9.39
C PHE A 301 -6.81 8.86 10.75
N VAL A 302 -8.11 8.78 11.03
CA VAL A 302 -8.69 9.21 12.31
C VAL A 302 -8.24 8.28 13.44
N LEU A 303 -8.32 6.96 13.22
CA LEU A 303 -7.95 5.94 14.20
C LEU A 303 -6.46 6.04 14.58
N THR A 304 -5.57 6.05 13.60
CA THR A 304 -4.13 6.12 13.84
C THR A 304 -3.72 7.46 14.45
N GLY A 305 -4.37 8.55 14.04
CA GLY A 305 -4.17 9.85 14.67
C GLY A 305 -4.66 9.92 16.13
N TRP A 306 -5.67 9.13 16.48
CA TRP A 306 -6.13 8.97 17.87
C TRP A 306 -5.19 8.08 18.67
N MET A 307 -4.73 6.94 18.10
CA MET A 307 -3.74 6.05 18.72
C MET A 307 -2.44 6.79 19.07
N TYR A 308 -1.94 7.62 18.15
CA TYR A 308 -0.76 8.44 18.40
C TYR A 308 -0.94 9.35 19.62
N ARG A 309 -2.10 10.01 19.76
CA ARG A 309 -2.39 10.88 20.90
C ARG A 309 -2.48 10.16 22.24
N LEU A 310 -2.89 8.89 22.25
CA LEU A 310 -2.90 8.08 23.48
C LEU A 310 -1.49 7.76 23.95
N LYS A 311 -0.57 7.46 23.00
CA LYS A 311 0.84 7.23 23.31
C LYS A 311 1.52 8.49 23.88
N ASP A 312 1.19 9.67 23.36
CA ASP A 312 1.82 10.94 23.74
C ASP A 312 1.41 11.42 25.15
N LYS A 313 0.36 10.83 25.72
CA LYS A 313 -0.14 11.13 27.08
C LYS A 313 0.45 10.24 28.18
N ASN A 314 1.07 9.10 27.81
CA ASN A 314 1.71 8.17 28.72
C ASN A 314 3.24 8.31 28.63
#